data_945315f459d7215c54301e6fec30010b
#
_entry.id   945315f459d7215c54301e6fec30010b
#
_cell.length_a   1.000
_cell.length_b   1.000
_cell.length_c   1.000
_cell.angle_alpha   90.00
_cell.angle_beta   90.00
_cell.angle_gamma   90.00
#
_symmetry.space_group_name_H-M   'P 1'
#
loop_
_entity.id
_entity.type
_entity.pdbx_description
1 polymer ?
#
loop_
_entity_poly.entity_id
_entity_poly.type
_entity_poly.pdbx_seq_one_letter_code
_entity_poly.pdbx_strand_id
1 'polypeptide(L)'
;MRLILLGAPGAGKGTQATFICQKYGIPQISTGDMLRAAVKAGTPLGLQAKAVMDSGALVSDDIIIGLVKERITQADCANGFLFDGFPRTIPQADAMKAAGVKLDYVLEIDVPFDAIIERMSGRRSHPASGRTYHLKFNPPKVAGKDDITGEDLIQRDDDQEETVKKRLQVYSDQTRPLVDYYSNWAKTDPDLAPKYRAISGTGTVDEITERALKALAS
;
A
#
# COMPACT_ATOMS: atom_id res chain seq x y z
N MET A 1 15.28 -6.39 5.62
CA MET A 1 13.98 -6.12 6.27
C MET A 1 12.84 -6.45 5.30
N ARG A 2 11.85 -7.21 5.74
CA ARG A 2 10.65 -7.58 4.97
C ARG A 2 9.42 -7.10 5.72
N LEU A 3 8.66 -6.20 5.11
CA LEU A 3 7.66 -5.38 5.79
C LEU A 3 6.34 -5.36 5.03
N ILE A 4 5.24 -5.40 5.77
CA ILE A 4 3.89 -5.09 5.26
C ILE A 4 3.44 -3.75 5.83
N LEU A 5 2.89 -2.88 4.98
CA LEU A 5 2.11 -1.72 5.40
C LEU A 5 0.61 -2.04 5.31
N LEU A 6 -0.06 -1.97 6.46
CA LEU A 6 -1.52 -2.04 6.56
C LEU A 6 -2.12 -0.64 6.77
N GLY A 7 -3.34 -0.48 6.34
CA GLY A 7 -4.09 0.76 6.53
C GLY A 7 -5.10 0.98 5.41
N ALA A 8 -6.10 1.79 5.67
CA ALA A 8 -7.15 2.12 4.71
C ALA A 8 -6.59 2.77 3.42
N PRO A 9 -7.33 2.71 2.30
CA PRO A 9 -7.00 3.53 1.14
C PRO A 9 -6.88 5.00 1.57
N GLY A 10 -5.84 5.69 1.13
CA GLY A 10 -5.59 7.09 1.54
C GLY A 10 -4.97 7.29 2.93
N ALA A 11 -4.62 6.23 3.66
CA ALA A 11 -3.93 6.35 4.95
C ALA A 11 -2.48 6.89 4.86
N GLY A 12 -1.92 7.01 3.65
CA GLY A 12 -0.57 7.50 3.45
C GLY A 12 0.49 6.39 3.32
N LYS A 13 0.09 5.14 3.12
CA LYS A 13 1.00 4.00 2.97
C LYS A 13 2.07 4.24 1.92
N GLY A 14 1.70 4.65 0.71
CA GLY A 14 2.64 4.90 -0.38
C GLY A 14 3.65 6.01 -0.06
N THR A 15 3.22 7.06 0.63
CA THR A 15 4.11 8.13 1.08
C THR A 15 5.13 7.60 2.08
N GLN A 16 4.67 6.88 3.09
CA GLN A 16 5.55 6.30 4.10
C GLN A 16 6.45 5.21 3.55
N ALA A 17 5.95 4.41 2.59
CA ALA A 17 6.74 3.40 1.90
C ALA A 17 8.00 3.98 1.27
N THR A 18 7.90 5.15 0.63
CA THR A 18 9.04 5.83 0.00
C THR A 18 10.16 6.10 1.02
N PHE A 19 9.82 6.68 2.19
CA PHE A 19 10.81 6.98 3.23
C PHE A 19 11.39 5.73 3.87
N ILE A 20 10.56 4.73 4.15
CA ILE A 20 10.99 3.46 4.74
C ILE A 20 11.91 2.71 3.78
N CYS A 21 11.54 2.59 2.50
CA CYS A 21 12.36 1.92 1.49
C CYS A 21 13.71 2.59 1.31
N GLN A 22 13.73 3.92 1.30
CA GLN A 22 14.97 4.69 1.22
C GLN A 22 15.86 4.45 2.47
N LYS A 23 15.27 4.43 3.66
CA LYS A 23 16.01 4.21 4.93
C LYS A 23 16.63 2.83 5.00
N TYR A 24 15.94 1.79 4.54
CA TYR A 24 16.38 0.40 4.68
C TYR A 24 16.99 -0.20 3.41
N GLY A 25 17.03 0.54 2.31
CA GLY A 25 17.59 0.08 1.04
C GLY A 25 16.83 -1.10 0.44
N ILE A 26 15.50 -1.10 0.52
CA ILE A 26 14.61 -2.16 0.04
C ILE A 26 13.62 -1.64 -1.00
N PRO A 27 13.19 -2.48 -1.97
CA PRO A 27 12.19 -2.07 -2.94
C PRO A 27 10.78 -2.04 -2.33
N GLN A 28 9.94 -1.13 -2.85
CA GLN A 28 8.51 -1.12 -2.63
C GLN A 28 7.83 -2.04 -3.65
N ILE A 29 6.97 -2.91 -3.17
CA ILE A 29 6.11 -3.76 -4.00
C ILE A 29 4.66 -3.29 -3.79
N SER A 30 4.15 -2.51 -4.74
CA SER A 30 2.78 -2.02 -4.76
C SER A 30 1.96 -2.80 -5.79
N THR A 31 1.05 -3.65 -5.32
CA THR A 31 0.18 -4.41 -6.22
C THR A 31 -0.72 -3.50 -7.06
N GLY A 32 -1.19 -2.39 -6.49
CA GLY A 32 -1.96 -1.39 -7.23
C GLY A 32 -1.17 -0.77 -8.38
N ASP A 33 0.11 -0.44 -8.16
CA ASP A 33 0.95 0.14 -9.22
C ASP A 33 1.33 -0.89 -10.27
N MET A 34 1.57 -2.14 -9.88
CA MET A 34 1.79 -3.25 -10.83
C MET A 34 0.58 -3.45 -11.74
N LEU A 35 -0.63 -3.44 -11.19
CA LEU A 35 -1.88 -3.56 -11.95
C LEU A 35 -2.11 -2.33 -12.87
N ARG A 36 -1.87 -1.13 -12.39
CA ARG A 36 -1.98 0.10 -13.22
C ARG A 36 -0.98 0.09 -14.37
N ALA A 37 0.23 -0.39 -14.14
CA ALA A 37 1.22 -0.56 -15.21
C ALA A 37 0.75 -1.58 -16.26
N ALA A 38 0.14 -2.69 -15.85
CA ALA A 38 -0.45 -3.68 -16.74
C ALA A 38 -1.63 -3.11 -17.55
N VAL A 39 -2.48 -2.29 -16.93
CA VAL A 39 -3.58 -1.56 -17.60
C VAL A 39 -3.02 -0.64 -18.68
N LYS A 40 -2.00 0.16 -18.33
CA LYS A 40 -1.38 1.11 -19.27
C LYS A 40 -0.71 0.39 -20.45
N ALA A 41 -0.09 -0.75 -20.21
CA ALA A 41 0.52 -1.58 -21.25
C ALA A 41 -0.49 -2.35 -22.11
N GLY A 42 -1.78 -2.35 -21.75
CA GLY A 42 -2.83 -3.06 -22.47
C GLY A 42 -2.68 -4.59 -22.45
N THR A 43 -2.03 -5.12 -21.44
CA THR A 43 -1.88 -6.58 -21.29
C THR A 43 -3.23 -7.26 -21.03
N PRO A 44 -3.41 -8.57 -21.30
CA PRO A 44 -4.63 -9.29 -20.96
C PRO A 44 -5.01 -9.16 -19.49
N LEU A 45 -4.03 -9.22 -18.58
CA LEU A 45 -4.22 -8.96 -17.16
C LEU A 45 -4.71 -7.53 -16.89
N GLY A 46 -4.09 -6.53 -17.56
CA GLY A 46 -4.47 -5.13 -17.42
C GLY A 46 -5.92 -4.87 -17.84
N LEU A 47 -6.35 -5.47 -18.96
CA LEU A 47 -7.74 -5.35 -19.43
C LEU A 47 -8.75 -5.95 -18.46
N GLN A 48 -8.44 -7.10 -17.86
CA GLN A 48 -9.28 -7.73 -16.84
C GLN A 48 -9.31 -6.93 -15.53
N ALA A 49 -8.15 -6.44 -15.09
CA ALA A 49 -8.01 -5.70 -13.85
C ALA A 49 -8.69 -4.33 -13.89
N LYS A 50 -8.70 -3.65 -15.05
CA LYS A 50 -9.20 -2.29 -15.18
C LYS A 50 -10.64 -2.13 -14.68
N ALA A 51 -11.57 -2.93 -15.16
CA ALA A 51 -12.99 -2.84 -14.78
C ALA A 51 -13.20 -3.08 -13.28
N VAL A 52 -12.45 -4.02 -12.70
CA VAL A 52 -12.49 -4.34 -11.28
C VAL A 52 -11.95 -3.17 -10.45
N MET A 53 -10.81 -2.60 -10.83
CA MET A 53 -10.19 -1.45 -10.15
C MET A 53 -11.06 -0.20 -10.21
N ASP A 54 -11.61 0.11 -11.38
CA ASP A 54 -12.49 1.27 -11.60
C ASP A 54 -13.76 1.19 -10.74
N SER A 55 -14.24 -0.03 -10.46
CA SER A 55 -15.38 -0.27 -9.57
C SER A 55 -15.05 -0.17 -8.08
N GLY A 56 -13.76 -0.05 -7.71
CA GLY A 56 -13.28 -0.04 -6.33
C GLY A 56 -13.20 -1.42 -5.67
N ALA A 57 -13.42 -2.50 -6.42
CA ALA A 57 -13.27 -3.88 -5.95
C ALA A 57 -11.81 -4.34 -5.98
N LEU A 58 -11.52 -5.50 -5.36
CA LEU A 58 -10.22 -6.15 -5.42
C LEU A 58 -10.15 -7.11 -6.62
N VAL A 59 -8.99 -7.14 -7.26
CA VAL A 59 -8.64 -8.18 -8.24
C VAL A 59 -8.52 -9.54 -7.52
N SER A 60 -8.82 -10.63 -8.20
CA SER A 60 -8.86 -11.97 -7.58
C SER A 60 -7.55 -12.34 -6.86
N ASP A 61 -7.69 -13.07 -5.75
CA ASP A 61 -6.56 -13.45 -4.90
C ASP A 61 -5.50 -14.25 -5.68
N ASP A 62 -5.92 -15.19 -6.53
CA ASP A 62 -4.99 -16.03 -7.31
C ASP A 62 -4.09 -15.22 -8.23
N ILE A 63 -4.64 -14.20 -8.88
CA ILE A 63 -3.88 -13.32 -9.76
C ILE A 63 -2.87 -12.52 -8.94
N ILE A 64 -3.30 -11.92 -7.84
CA ILE A 64 -2.44 -11.10 -6.98
C ILE A 64 -1.33 -11.94 -6.35
N ILE A 65 -1.67 -13.12 -5.82
CA ILE A 65 -0.70 -14.05 -5.21
C ILE A 65 0.36 -14.46 -6.24
N GLY A 66 -0.06 -14.79 -7.46
CA GLY A 66 0.86 -15.13 -8.55
C GLY A 66 1.84 -14.00 -8.88
N LEU A 67 1.33 -12.77 -9.04
CA LEU A 67 2.15 -11.59 -9.30
C LEU A 67 3.17 -11.32 -8.18
N VAL A 68 2.74 -11.41 -6.93
CA VAL A 68 3.62 -11.17 -5.77
C VAL A 68 4.69 -12.24 -5.65
N LYS A 69 4.33 -13.52 -5.82
CA LYS A 69 5.30 -14.61 -5.77
C LYS A 69 6.40 -14.46 -6.83
N GLU A 70 6.05 -14.06 -8.04
CA GLU A 70 7.02 -13.78 -9.10
C GLU A 70 7.89 -12.56 -8.74
N ARG A 71 7.29 -11.48 -8.25
CA ARG A 71 7.99 -10.23 -7.94
C ARG A 71 9.05 -10.39 -6.85
N ILE A 72 8.78 -11.14 -5.79
CA ILE A 72 9.71 -11.29 -4.67
C ILE A 72 10.93 -12.16 -5.00
N THR A 73 10.95 -12.85 -6.13
CA THR A 73 12.11 -13.63 -6.61
C THR A 73 13.13 -12.77 -7.34
N GLN A 74 12.80 -11.52 -7.68
CA GLN A 74 13.71 -10.63 -8.37
C GLN A 74 14.90 -10.23 -7.51
N ALA A 75 16.04 -9.97 -8.14
CA ALA A 75 17.31 -9.74 -7.47
C ALA A 75 17.29 -8.55 -6.50
N ASP A 76 16.51 -7.52 -6.77
CA ASP A 76 16.37 -6.34 -5.91
C ASP A 76 15.66 -6.64 -4.58
N CYS A 77 14.96 -7.78 -4.47
CA CYS A 77 14.30 -8.24 -3.25
C CYS A 77 15.20 -9.09 -2.34
N ALA A 78 16.45 -9.35 -2.72
CA ALA A 78 17.35 -10.22 -1.96
C ALA A 78 17.56 -9.75 -0.51
N ASN A 79 17.66 -8.44 -0.29
CA ASN A 79 17.87 -7.84 1.03
C ASN A 79 16.56 -7.51 1.77
N GLY A 80 15.42 -7.85 1.18
CA GLY A 80 14.10 -7.58 1.71
C GLY A 80 13.24 -6.75 0.78
N PHE A 81 12.06 -6.41 1.25
CA PHE A 81 11.05 -5.67 0.48
C PHE A 81 9.99 -5.08 1.40
N LEU A 82 9.24 -4.13 0.87
CA LEU A 82 8.08 -3.56 1.52
C LEU A 82 6.85 -3.80 0.64
N PHE A 83 5.85 -4.49 1.19
CA PHE A 83 4.54 -4.64 0.57
C PHE A 83 3.64 -3.44 0.88
N ASP A 84 3.19 -2.76 -0.16
CA ASP A 84 2.19 -1.69 -0.10
C ASP A 84 0.92 -2.10 -0.84
N GLY A 85 -0.17 -2.25 -0.08
CA GLY A 85 -1.44 -2.70 -0.61
C GLY A 85 -1.53 -4.21 -0.88
N PHE A 86 -0.70 -4.99 -0.19
CA PHE A 86 -0.72 -6.45 -0.16
C PHE A 86 -0.16 -6.95 1.20
N PRO A 87 -0.75 -7.99 1.82
CA PRO A 87 -2.02 -8.61 1.44
C PRO A 87 -3.22 -7.68 1.70
N ARG A 88 -4.33 -7.93 1.01
CA ARG A 88 -5.61 -7.23 1.23
C ARG A 88 -6.71 -8.15 1.73
N THR A 89 -6.48 -9.44 1.73
CA THR A 89 -7.43 -10.48 2.18
C THR A 89 -6.73 -11.54 3.01
N ILE A 90 -7.49 -12.24 3.85
CA ILE A 90 -6.97 -13.39 4.62
C ILE A 90 -6.38 -14.48 3.71
N PRO A 91 -7.02 -14.90 2.60
CA PRO A 91 -6.43 -15.87 1.68
C PRO A 91 -5.07 -15.44 1.12
N GLN A 92 -4.86 -14.15 0.85
CA GLN A 92 -3.56 -13.64 0.40
C GLN A 92 -2.50 -13.76 1.51
N ALA A 93 -2.85 -13.43 2.76
CA ALA A 93 -1.96 -13.58 3.91
C ALA A 93 -1.60 -15.05 4.17
N ASP A 94 -2.60 -15.94 4.13
CA ASP A 94 -2.39 -17.38 4.30
C ASP A 94 -1.50 -17.96 3.19
N ALA A 95 -1.66 -17.53 1.95
CA ALA A 95 -0.83 -17.98 0.84
C ALA A 95 0.64 -17.58 1.03
N MET A 96 0.93 -16.39 1.55
CA MET A 96 2.31 -15.97 1.87
C MET A 96 2.90 -16.77 3.03
N LYS A 97 2.10 -17.01 4.08
CA LYS A 97 2.50 -17.86 5.20
C LYS A 97 2.79 -19.29 4.74
N ALA A 98 1.92 -19.89 3.96
CA ALA A 98 2.08 -21.24 3.40
C ALA A 98 3.30 -21.35 2.46
N ALA A 99 3.62 -20.27 1.73
CA ALA A 99 4.81 -20.21 0.88
C ALA A 99 6.12 -20.01 1.66
N GLY A 100 6.07 -19.89 3.00
CA GLY A 100 7.24 -19.68 3.84
C GLY A 100 7.90 -18.31 3.69
N VAL A 101 7.17 -17.32 3.20
CA VAL A 101 7.66 -15.94 3.08
C VAL A 101 7.81 -15.35 4.47
N LYS A 102 9.07 -15.18 4.91
CA LYS A 102 9.36 -14.57 6.21
C LYS A 102 9.12 -13.07 6.13
N LEU A 103 8.44 -12.54 7.15
CA LEU A 103 8.17 -11.13 7.35
C LEU A 103 8.75 -10.71 8.70
N ASP A 104 9.40 -9.54 8.76
CA ASP A 104 9.96 -9.01 10.00
C ASP A 104 8.92 -8.17 10.74
N TYR A 105 8.17 -7.33 10.01
CA TYR A 105 7.20 -6.41 10.58
C TYR A 105 5.91 -6.34 9.78
N VAL A 106 4.83 -6.07 10.49
CA VAL A 106 3.57 -5.53 9.96
C VAL A 106 3.33 -4.21 10.65
N LEU A 107 3.35 -3.13 9.88
CA LEU A 107 3.11 -1.76 10.36
C LEU A 107 1.73 -1.29 9.89
N GLU A 108 0.83 -1.10 10.83
CA GLU A 108 -0.47 -0.47 10.58
C GLU A 108 -0.35 1.05 10.70
N ILE A 109 -0.84 1.75 9.68
CA ILE A 109 -1.05 3.20 9.71
C ILE A 109 -2.55 3.43 9.88
N ASP A 110 -2.96 3.72 11.12
CA ASP A 110 -4.37 3.92 11.48
C ASP A 110 -4.79 5.37 11.27
N VAL A 111 -5.83 5.56 10.44
CA VAL A 111 -6.41 6.86 10.12
C VAL A 111 -7.92 6.77 10.20
N PRO A 112 -8.59 7.69 10.91
CA PRO A 112 -10.05 7.76 10.95
C PRO A 112 -10.65 7.93 9.55
N PHE A 113 -11.78 7.27 9.28
CA PHE A 113 -12.40 7.28 7.97
C PHE A 113 -12.80 8.69 7.49
N ASP A 114 -13.19 9.57 8.40
CA ASP A 114 -13.52 10.96 8.06
C ASP A 114 -12.33 11.71 7.44
N ALA A 115 -11.12 11.46 7.94
CA ALA A 115 -9.89 12.02 7.38
C ALA A 115 -9.52 11.38 6.03
N ILE A 116 -9.91 10.13 5.79
CA ILE A 116 -9.61 9.42 4.55
C ILE A 116 -10.29 10.08 3.34
N ILE A 117 -11.56 10.45 3.46
CA ILE A 117 -12.32 11.04 2.34
C ILE A 117 -11.65 12.34 1.90
N GLU A 118 -11.25 13.22 2.83
CA GLU A 118 -10.50 14.44 2.51
C GLU A 118 -9.17 14.14 1.81
N ARG A 119 -8.44 13.14 2.29
CA ARG A 119 -7.15 12.76 1.72
C ARG A 119 -7.29 12.19 0.30
N MET A 120 -8.28 11.35 0.06
CA MET A 120 -8.49 10.73 -1.25
C MET A 120 -8.88 11.74 -2.31
N SER A 121 -9.79 12.67 -1.98
CA SER A 121 -10.24 13.71 -2.91
C SER A 121 -9.12 14.70 -3.29
N GLY A 122 -8.20 14.97 -2.35
CA GLY A 122 -7.04 15.85 -2.57
C GLY A 122 -5.81 15.15 -3.16
N ARG A 123 -5.83 13.82 -3.32
CA ARG A 123 -4.69 13.07 -3.86
C ARG A 123 -4.46 13.37 -5.33
N ARG A 124 -3.18 13.49 -5.70
CA ARG A 124 -2.72 13.58 -7.08
C ARG A 124 -1.59 12.58 -7.30
N SER A 125 -1.49 12.03 -8.48
CA SER A 125 -0.52 10.99 -8.81
C SER A 125 0.20 11.30 -10.10
N HIS A 126 1.49 10.99 -10.14
CA HIS A 126 2.27 10.98 -11.38
C HIS A 126 2.17 9.59 -12.01
N PRO A 127 1.54 9.44 -13.20
CA PRO A 127 1.21 8.11 -13.75
C PRO A 127 2.42 7.23 -14.06
N ALA A 128 3.54 7.85 -14.47
CA ALA A 128 4.72 7.09 -14.90
C ALA A 128 5.52 6.51 -13.72
N SER A 129 5.59 7.22 -12.58
CA SER A 129 6.41 6.80 -11.43
C SER A 129 5.61 6.28 -10.24
N GLY A 130 4.28 6.49 -10.23
CA GLY A 130 3.45 6.19 -9.07
C GLY A 130 3.61 7.18 -7.89
N ARG A 131 4.48 8.20 -7.99
CA ARG A 131 4.62 9.23 -6.95
C ARG A 131 3.28 9.89 -6.65
N THR A 132 3.03 10.14 -5.36
CA THR A 132 1.78 10.73 -4.90
C THR A 132 2.03 12.04 -4.17
N TYR A 133 1.11 12.98 -4.42
CA TYR A 133 1.04 14.29 -3.80
C TYR A 133 -0.34 14.50 -3.20
N HIS A 134 -0.47 15.52 -2.38
CA HIS A 134 -1.77 15.96 -1.87
C HIS A 134 -1.86 17.48 -1.93
N LEU A 135 -2.97 17.99 -2.43
CA LEU A 135 -3.16 19.45 -2.64
C LEU A 135 -2.92 20.29 -1.37
N LYS A 136 -3.17 19.71 -0.18
CA LYS A 136 -3.08 20.39 1.12
C LYS A 136 -1.93 19.87 1.98
N PHE A 137 -1.76 18.54 2.08
CA PHE A 137 -0.86 17.91 3.06
C PHE A 137 0.54 17.62 2.54
N ASN A 138 0.69 17.48 1.22
CA ASN A 138 1.97 17.25 0.55
C ASN A 138 1.89 17.83 -0.88
N PRO A 139 1.80 19.18 -1.01
CA PRO A 139 1.65 19.81 -2.31
C PRO A 139 2.93 19.67 -3.15
N PRO A 140 2.80 19.53 -4.47
CA PRO A 140 3.95 19.63 -5.35
C PRO A 140 4.52 21.05 -5.34
N LYS A 141 5.80 21.20 -5.67
CA LYS A 141 6.49 22.51 -5.76
C LYS A 141 5.84 23.42 -6.78
N VAL A 142 5.40 22.86 -7.89
CA VAL A 142 4.62 23.54 -8.93
C VAL A 142 3.25 22.89 -9.01
N ALA A 143 2.19 23.67 -8.88
CA ALA A 143 0.83 23.16 -8.88
C ALA A 143 0.54 22.27 -10.10
N GLY A 144 0.06 21.07 -9.87
CA GLY A 144 -0.30 20.09 -10.91
C GLY A 144 0.88 19.42 -11.62
N LYS A 145 2.12 19.61 -11.14
CA LYS A 145 3.32 19.03 -11.76
C LYS A 145 4.08 18.12 -10.81
N ASP A 146 4.66 17.06 -11.36
CA ASP A 146 5.58 16.18 -10.63
C ASP A 146 6.91 16.89 -10.33
N ASP A 147 7.38 16.83 -9.10
CA ASP A 147 8.56 17.55 -8.63
C ASP A 147 9.88 17.10 -9.28
N ILE A 148 9.91 15.90 -9.84
CA ILE A 148 11.13 15.32 -10.43
C ILE A 148 11.13 15.47 -11.95
N THR A 149 10.01 15.15 -12.61
CA THR A 149 9.92 15.12 -14.07
C THR A 149 9.31 16.39 -14.66
N GLY A 150 8.53 17.14 -13.88
CA GLY A 150 7.73 18.27 -14.35
C GLY A 150 6.50 17.86 -15.17
N GLU A 151 6.21 16.58 -15.29
CA GLU A 151 5.03 16.07 -15.97
C GLU A 151 3.75 16.32 -15.19
N ASP A 152 2.60 16.22 -15.85
CA ASP A 152 1.30 16.48 -15.24
C ASP A 152 0.92 15.42 -14.20
N LEU A 153 0.37 15.91 -13.10
CA LEU A 153 -0.28 15.08 -12.08
C LEU A 153 -1.75 14.87 -12.45
N ILE A 154 -2.27 13.70 -12.17
CA ILE A 154 -3.68 13.36 -12.38
C ILE A 154 -4.37 12.99 -11.07
N GLN A 155 -5.69 13.16 -11.02
CA GLN A 155 -6.53 12.46 -10.06
C GLN A 155 -6.81 11.06 -10.63
N ARG A 156 -6.64 10.02 -9.82
CA ARG A 156 -6.93 8.64 -10.24
C ARG A 156 -8.44 8.45 -10.42
N ASP A 157 -8.84 7.58 -11.34
CA ASP A 157 -10.25 7.27 -11.57
C ASP A 157 -10.90 6.64 -10.32
N ASP A 158 -10.14 5.86 -9.55
CA ASP A 158 -10.58 5.23 -8.30
C ASP A 158 -10.54 6.17 -7.08
N ASP A 159 -10.27 7.46 -7.26
CA ASP A 159 -10.35 8.52 -6.24
C ASP A 159 -11.64 9.37 -6.33
N GLN A 160 -12.58 8.99 -7.20
CA GLN A 160 -13.92 9.57 -7.22
C GLN A 160 -14.68 9.19 -5.93
N GLU A 161 -15.49 10.10 -5.40
CA GLU A 161 -16.11 9.97 -4.07
C GLU A 161 -16.86 8.64 -3.88
N GLU A 162 -17.67 8.23 -4.85
CA GLU A 162 -18.44 6.98 -4.77
C GLU A 162 -17.53 5.74 -4.79
N THR A 163 -16.47 5.78 -5.61
CA THR A 163 -15.48 4.70 -5.66
C THR A 163 -14.69 4.65 -4.35
N VAL A 164 -14.34 5.80 -3.77
CA VAL A 164 -13.69 5.87 -2.45
C VAL A 164 -14.55 5.24 -1.37
N LYS A 165 -15.84 5.55 -1.30
CA LYS A 165 -16.77 4.94 -0.34
C LYS A 165 -16.81 3.42 -0.49
N LYS A 166 -16.87 2.91 -1.72
CA LYS A 166 -16.83 1.47 -1.99
C LYS A 166 -15.49 0.85 -1.58
N ARG A 167 -14.38 1.49 -1.86
CA ARG A 167 -13.04 1.04 -1.42
C ARG A 167 -12.92 0.97 0.09
N LEU A 168 -13.50 1.93 0.83
CA LEU A 168 -13.54 1.91 2.29
C LEU A 168 -14.40 0.76 2.81
N GLN A 169 -15.53 0.46 2.16
CA GLN A 169 -16.36 -0.69 2.51
C GLN A 169 -15.60 -2.00 2.28
N VAL A 170 -14.98 -2.17 1.10
CA VAL A 170 -14.15 -3.34 0.78
C VAL A 170 -12.98 -3.49 1.77
N TYR A 171 -12.34 -2.38 2.14
CA TYR A 171 -11.31 -2.38 3.17
C TYR A 171 -11.83 -2.89 4.51
N SER A 172 -12.97 -2.37 4.97
CA SER A 172 -13.58 -2.79 6.24
C SER A 172 -13.93 -4.27 6.25
N ASP A 173 -14.47 -4.78 5.14
CA ASP A 173 -14.97 -6.15 5.06
C ASP A 173 -13.86 -7.19 4.84
N GLN A 174 -12.84 -6.85 4.03
CA GLN A 174 -11.87 -7.84 3.54
C GLN A 174 -10.44 -7.60 4.06
N THR A 175 -10.05 -6.36 4.29
CA THR A 175 -8.64 -6.01 4.62
C THR A 175 -8.46 -5.72 6.11
N ARG A 176 -9.38 -5.01 6.75
CA ARG A 176 -9.30 -4.72 8.19
C ARG A 176 -9.15 -5.99 9.06
N PRO A 177 -9.77 -7.13 8.75
CA PRO A 177 -9.54 -8.39 9.49
C PRO A 177 -8.07 -8.83 9.56
N LEU A 178 -7.21 -8.36 8.67
CA LEU A 178 -5.77 -8.62 8.73
C LEU A 178 -5.08 -8.00 9.95
N VAL A 179 -5.64 -6.94 10.52
CA VAL A 179 -5.15 -6.33 11.77
C VAL A 179 -5.22 -7.37 12.89
N ASP A 180 -6.37 -8.01 13.05
CA ASP A 180 -6.54 -9.07 14.04
C ASP A 180 -5.73 -10.33 13.69
N TYR A 181 -5.68 -10.69 12.41
CA TYR A 181 -4.88 -11.82 11.92
C TYR A 181 -3.41 -11.70 12.35
N TYR A 182 -2.75 -10.60 12.03
CA TYR A 182 -1.33 -10.42 12.34
C TYR A 182 -1.07 -10.12 13.82
N SER A 183 -1.92 -9.34 14.47
CA SER A 183 -1.77 -9.04 15.90
C SER A 183 -1.97 -10.29 16.77
N ASN A 184 -2.90 -11.17 16.42
CA ASN A 184 -3.10 -12.43 17.11
C ASN A 184 -1.97 -13.42 16.81
N TRP A 185 -1.52 -13.53 15.57
CA TRP A 185 -0.38 -14.37 15.23
C TRP A 185 0.89 -13.94 16.00
N ALA A 186 1.17 -12.65 16.09
CA ALA A 186 2.27 -12.13 16.88
C ALA A 186 2.19 -12.48 18.38
N LYS A 187 0.98 -12.67 18.93
CA LYS A 187 0.77 -13.10 20.32
C LYS A 187 0.88 -14.59 20.51
N THR A 188 0.40 -15.39 19.56
CA THR A 188 0.32 -16.85 19.67
C THR A 188 1.60 -17.57 19.28
N ASP A 189 2.37 -16.99 18.36
CA ASP A 189 3.59 -17.58 17.83
C ASP A 189 4.65 -16.48 17.53
N PRO A 190 5.18 -15.84 18.57
CA PRO A 190 6.06 -14.67 18.42
C PRO A 190 7.39 -14.99 17.71
N ASP A 191 7.80 -16.26 17.68
CA ASP A 191 9.06 -16.68 17.04
C ASP A 191 8.94 -16.78 15.51
N LEU A 192 7.76 -17.06 14.99
CA LEU A 192 7.49 -17.20 13.55
C LEU A 192 6.72 -16.02 12.95
N ALA A 193 5.94 -15.33 13.78
CA ALA A 193 5.14 -14.21 13.34
C ALA A 193 5.96 -12.92 13.13
N PRO A 194 5.56 -12.06 12.18
CA PRO A 194 6.11 -10.72 12.13
C PRO A 194 5.73 -9.91 13.37
N LYS A 195 6.60 -9.00 13.77
CA LYS A 195 6.26 -8.03 14.81
C LYS A 195 5.17 -7.08 14.34
N TYR A 196 4.03 -7.09 15.01
CA TYR A 196 2.94 -6.17 14.70
C TYR A 196 3.14 -4.84 15.43
N ARG A 197 3.01 -3.73 14.68
CA ARG A 197 3.09 -2.36 15.20
C ARG A 197 1.97 -1.53 14.60
N ALA A 198 1.35 -0.68 15.41
CA ALA A 198 0.34 0.28 14.96
C ALA A 198 0.81 1.70 15.29
N ILE A 199 0.65 2.61 14.34
CA ILE A 199 0.92 4.03 14.51
C ILE A 199 -0.28 4.86 14.07
N SER A 200 -0.45 6.04 14.68
CA SER A 200 -1.40 7.02 14.16
C SER A 200 -0.87 7.63 12.86
N GLY A 201 -1.69 7.58 11.82
CA GLY A 201 -1.45 8.22 10.53
C GLY A 201 -1.97 9.67 10.45
N THR A 202 -2.29 10.31 11.59
CA THR A 202 -2.70 11.70 11.66
C THR A 202 -1.51 12.62 11.97
N GLY A 203 -1.53 13.82 11.43
CA GLY A 203 -0.45 14.80 11.56
C GLY A 203 0.27 15.06 10.24
N THR A 204 1.45 15.66 10.30
CA THR A 204 2.29 15.94 9.13
C THR A 204 2.97 14.67 8.62
N VAL A 205 3.44 14.71 7.37
CA VAL A 205 4.20 13.59 6.78
C VAL A 205 5.42 13.26 7.62
N ASP A 206 6.16 14.27 8.09
CA ASP A 206 7.38 14.10 8.89
C ASP A 206 7.10 13.42 10.24
N GLU A 207 6.04 13.87 10.94
CA GLU A 207 5.62 13.26 12.22
C GLU A 207 5.24 11.79 12.06
N ILE A 208 4.52 11.45 10.98
CA ILE A 208 4.14 10.08 10.69
C ILE A 208 5.38 9.25 10.34
N THR A 209 6.30 9.81 9.54
CA THR A 209 7.56 9.16 9.18
C THR A 209 8.41 8.85 10.42
N GLU A 210 8.52 9.81 11.35
CA GLU A 210 9.25 9.60 12.61
C GLU A 210 8.63 8.47 13.43
N ARG A 211 7.29 8.46 13.59
CA ARG A 211 6.58 7.37 14.29
C ARG A 211 6.83 6.02 13.63
N ALA A 212 6.76 5.96 12.28
CA ALA A 212 6.99 4.74 11.53
C ALA A 212 8.41 4.20 11.73
N LEU A 213 9.43 5.04 11.57
CA LEU A 213 10.82 4.64 11.74
C LEU A 213 11.13 4.21 13.19
N LYS A 214 10.55 4.90 14.19
CA LYS A 214 10.69 4.54 15.61
C LYS A 214 10.05 3.17 15.90
N ALA A 215 8.86 2.91 15.36
CA ALA A 215 8.17 1.63 15.52
C ALA A 215 8.91 0.46 14.88
N LEU A 216 9.66 0.70 13.80
CA LEU A 216 10.45 -0.31 13.10
C LEU A 216 11.87 -0.51 13.69
N ALA A 217 12.31 0.35 14.60
CA ALA A 217 13.60 0.23 15.29
C ALA A 217 13.52 -0.55 16.62
N SER A 218 12.29 -0.94 17.03
CA SER A 218 12.02 -1.59 18.34
C SER A 218 11.83 -3.14 18.22
#